data_1b7ff32f02436588fed5d8284d158bce
#
_entry.id   1b7ff32f02436588fed5d8284d158bce
#
_cell.length_a   1.000
_cell.length_b   1.000
_cell.length_c   1.000
_cell.angle_alpha   90.00
_cell.angle_beta   90.00
_cell.angle_gamma   90.00
#
_symmetry.space_group_name_H-M   'P 1'
#
loop_
_entity.id
_entity.type
_entity.pdbx_description
1 polymer ?
#
loop_
_entity_poly.entity_id
_entity_poly.type
_entity_poly.pdbx_seq_one_letter_code
_entity_poly.pdbx_strand_id
1 'polypeptide(L)'
;MENNALIEFRNVTKRFRDRTILDGVNLRIYEGDVTTIIGKSGTGKSVLLKHIIGLLKPDEGTILFHGMPIEKMSKTQWNEYTGQISYMFQNNALFDSMTVFENIALPLRQTTNLNEETIEERVLARIEQTELTEVVDKYPSELSEGVCKSALP
;
A
#
# COMPACT_ATOMS: atom_id res chain seq x y z
N MET A 1 -15.04 -12.14 -23.25
CA MET A 1 -14.73 -10.83 -22.63
C MET A 1 -13.24 -10.83 -22.41
N GLU A 2 -12.49 -9.93 -23.05
CA GLU A 2 -11.06 -9.79 -22.75
C GLU A 2 -10.95 -9.33 -21.29
N ASN A 3 -10.31 -10.14 -20.46
CA ASN A 3 -10.08 -9.83 -19.07
C ASN A 3 -9.01 -8.74 -19.05
N ASN A 4 -9.42 -7.47 -19.01
CA ASN A 4 -8.51 -6.33 -19.01
C ASN A 4 -7.75 -6.35 -17.69
N ALA A 5 -6.42 -6.35 -17.77
CA ALA A 5 -5.58 -6.31 -16.58
C ALA A 5 -5.84 -5.03 -15.78
N LEU A 6 -6.01 -5.16 -14.46
CA LEU A 6 -6.09 -4.05 -13.52
C LEU A 6 -4.76 -3.29 -13.51
N ILE A 7 -3.66 -4.04 -13.34
CA ILE A 7 -2.28 -3.52 -13.39
C ILE A 7 -1.48 -4.35 -14.40
N GLU A 8 -0.74 -3.68 -15.26
CA GLU A 8 0.13 -4.35 -16.24
C GLU A 8 1.52 -3.70 -16.23
N PHE A 9 2.55 -4.53 -16.06
CA PHE A 9 3.95 -4.18 -16.27
C PHE A 9 4.34 -4.57 -17.69
N ARG A 10 4.94 -3.64 -18.43
CA ARG A 10 5.44 -3.87 -19.79
C ARG A 10 6.93 -3.55 -19.86
N ASN A 11 7.77 -4.59 -19.95
CA ASN A 11 9.22 -4.51 -20.06
C ASN A 11 9.84 -3.63 -18.96
N VAL A 12 9.37 -3.74 -17.72
CA VAL A 12 9.78 -2.88 -16.61
C VAL A 12 11.17 -3.27 -16.13
N THR A 13 12.09 -2.34 -16.18
CA THR A 13 13.45 -2.47 -15.66
C THR A 13 13.67 -1.47 -14.53
N LYS A 14 14.31 -1.92 -13.44
CA LYS A 14 14.73 -1.08 -12.32
C LYS A 14 16.13 -1.40 -11.88
N ARG A 15 16.97 -0.36 -11.83
CA ARG A 15 18.36 -0.42 -11.40
C ARG A 15 18.57 0.40 -10.13
N PHE A 16 19.46 -0.06 -9.28
CA PHE A 16 19.95 0.69 -8.14
C PHE A 16 21.49 0.68 -8.22
N ARG A 17 22.08 1.83 -8.50
CA ARG A 17 23.50 1.97 -8.84
C ARG A 17 23.85 0.98 -9.97
N ASP A 18 24.81 0.10 -9.76
CA ASP A 18 25.30 -0.87 -10.75
C ASP A 18 24.51 -2.18 -10.77
N ARG A 19 23.38 -2.26 -10.05
CA ARG A 19 22.63 -3.51 -9.87
C ARG A 19 21.23 -3.42 -10.49
N THR A 20 20.96 -4.28 -11.47
CA THR A 20 19.63 -4.45 -12.01
C THR A 20 18.82 -5.36 -11.06
N ILE A 21 17.70 -4.88 -10.58
CA ILE A 21 16.82 -5.59 -9.66
C ILE A 21 15.58 -6.14 -10.37
N LEU A 22 15.00 -5.37 -11.28
CA LEU A 22 13.99 -5.83 -12.22
C LEU A 22 14.58 -5.70 -13.62
N ASP A 23 14.45 -6.74 -14.44
CA ASP A 23 15.02 -6.79 -15.78
C ASP A 23 13.94 -7.21 -16.79
N GLY A 24 13.38 -6.23 -17.50
CA GLY A 24 12.37 -6.43 -18.52
C GLY A 24 11.10 -7.15 -18.03
N VAL A 25 10.67 -6.89 -16.80
CA VAL A 25 9.56 -7.61 -16.17
C VAL A 25 8.25 -7.32 -16.89
N ASN A 26 7.54 -8.40 -17.24
CA ASN A 26 6.18 -8.37 -17.75
C ASN A 26 5.27 -9.12 -16.77
N LEU A 27 4.21 -8.44 -16.27
CA LEU A 27 3.28 -8.99 -15.29
C LEU A 27 1.90 -8.40 -15.54
N ARG A 28 0.86 -9.20 -15.35
CA ARG A 28 -0.52 -8.75 -15.32
C ARG A 28 -1.19 -9.18 -14.04
N ILE A 29 -1.88 -8.24 -13.41
CA ILE A 29 -2.73 -8.45 -12.23
C ILE A 29 -4.15 -8.12 -12.63
N TYR A 30 -5.07 -9.00 -12.35
CA TYR A 30 -6.48 -8.87 -12.74
C TYR A 30 -7.34 -8.51 -11.53
N GLU A 31 -8.41 -7.79 -11.79
CA GLU A 31 -9.40 -7.45 -10.77
C GLU A 31 -10.07 -8.71 -10.23
N GLY A 32 -10.24 -8.79 -8.91
CA GLY A 32 -10.84 -9.93 -8.22
C GLY A 32 -9.93 -11.14 -8.03
N ASP A 33 -8.73 -11.13 -8.61
CA ASP A 33 -7.77 -12.23 -8.48
C ASP A 33 -6.82 -12.04 -7.28
N VAL A 34 -6.38 -13.15 -6.71
CA VAL A 34 -5.27 -13.19 -5.76
C VAL A 34 -3.98 -13.52 -6.50
N THR A 35 -3.09 -12.53 -6.62
CA THR A 35 -1.77 -12.73 -7.26
C THR A 35 -0.69 -12.95 -6.21
N THR A 36 0.00 -14.09 -6.25
CA THR A 36 1.10 -14.41 -5.35
C THR A 36 2.45 -14.31 -6.06
N ILE A 37 3.39 -13.53 -5.49
CA ILE A 37 4.75 -13.37 -6.01
C ILE A 37 5.71 -14.17 -5.12
N ILE A 38 6.30 -15.23 -5.68
CA ILE A 38 7.20 -16.14 -4.98
C ILE A 38 8.63 -15.93 -5.50
N GLY A 39 9.60 -16.03 -4.61
CA GLY A 39 11.02 -15.92 -4.94
C GLY A 39 11.90 -15.80 -3.69
N LYS A 40 13.21 -16.03 -3.87
CA LYS A 40 14.20 -15.89 -2.78
C LYS A 40 14.25 -14.47 -2.23
N SER A 41 14.80 -14.29 -1.02
CA SER A 41 15.06 -12.94 -0.49
C SER A 41 15.98 -12.15 -1.44
N GLY A 42 15.72 -10.86 -1.60
CA GLY A 42 16.54 -9.97 -2.44
C GLY A 42 16.26 -10.05 -3.95
N THR A 43 15.29 -10.85 -4.43
CA THR A 43 14.97 -10.97 -5.87
C THR A 43 14.11 -9.83 -6.43
N GLY A 44 13.82 -8.80 -5.66
CA GLY A 44 13.08 -7.64 -6.17
C GLY A 44 11.56 -7.65 -5.92
N LYS A 45 11.00 -8.64 -5.18
CA LYS A 45 9.56 -8.71 -4.91
C LYS A 45 9.00 -7.42 -4.30
N SER A 46 9.63 -6.90 -3.25
CA SER A 46 9.22 -5.65 -2.61
C SER A 46 9.47 -4.42 -3.51
N VAL A 47 10.48 -4.51 -4.40
CA VAL A 47 10.73 -3.46 -5.40
C VAL A 47 9.59 -3.41 -6.40
N LEU A 48 9.11 -4.57 -6.86
CA LEU A 48 7.96 -4.67 -7.77
C LEU A 48 6.70 -4.08 -7.13
N LEU A 49 6.38 -4.45 -5.88
CA LEU A 49 5.22 -3.90 -5.15
C LEU A 49 5.33 -2.37 -4.98
N LYS A 50 6.53 -1.85 -4.68
CA LYS A 50 6.76 -0.40 -4.56
C LYS A 50 6.52 0.37 -5.86
N HIS A 51 6.63 -0.27 -7.01
CA HIS A 51 6.26 0.33 -8.28
C HIS A 51 4.73 0.42 -8.42
N ILE A 52 3.99 -0.62 -7.98
CA ILE A 52 2.51 -0.61 -8.00
C ILE A 52 1.97 0.58 -7.22
N ILE A 53 2.47 0.81 -6.01
CA ILE A 53 2.00 1.93 -5.15
C ILE A 53 2.66 3.28 -5.50
N GLY A 54 3.46 3.35 -6.56
CA GLY A 54 4.08 4.57 -7.03
C GLY A 54 5.22 5.12 -6.19
N LEU A 55 5.72 4.38 -5.20
CA LEU A 55 6.91 4.76 -4.41
C LEU A 55 8.20 4.67 -5.23
N LEU A 56 8.21 3.89 -6.29
CA LEU A 56 9.32 3.78 -7.24
C LEU A 56 8.83 3.99 -8.66
N LYS A 57 9.66 4.65 -9.46
CA LYS A 57 9.45 4.76 -10.92
C LYS A 57 10.37 3.78 -11.64
N PRO A 58 9.91 3.12 -12.72
CA PRO A 58 10.78 2.32 -13.56
C PRO A 58 11.82 3.18 -14.25
N ASP A 59 13.00 2.59 -14.54
CA ASP A 59 14.03 3.23 -15.35
C ASP A 59 13.77 3.00 -16.84
N GLU A 60 13.16 1.84 -17.18
CA GLU A 60 12.67 1.50 -18.52
C GLU A 60 11.34 0.76 -18.44
N GLY A 61 10.60 0.75 -19.53
CA GLY A 61 9.28 0.14 -19.60
C GLY A 61 8.18 1.03 -19.06
N THR A 62 6.99 0.48 -18.86
CA THR A 62 5.84 1.25 -18.36
C THR A 62 4.94 0.38 -17.49
N ILE A 63 4.23 1.02 -16.59
CA ILE A 63 3.22 0.38 -15.73
C ILE A 63 1.88 1.03 -16.08
N LEU A 64 0.89 0.18 -16.32
CA LEU A 64 -0.45 0.63 -16.68
C LEU A 64 -1.44 0.24 -15.57
N PHE A 65 -2.39 1.12 -15.32
CA PHE A 65 -3.59 0.87 -14.52
C PHE A 65 -4.81 1.03 -15.43
N HIS A 66 -5.62 -0.01 -15.57
CA HIS A 66 -6.72 -0.08 -16.54
C HIS A 66 -6.30 0.36 -17.95
N GLY A 67 -5.10 -0.04 -18.39
CA GLY A 67 -4.55 0.30 -19.69
C GLY A 67 -3.96 1.72 -19.81
N MET A 68 -4.06 2.57 -18.79
CA MET A 68 -3.48 3.92 -18.77
C MET A 68 -2.11 3.89 -18.09
N PRO A 69 -1.05 4.42 -18.72
CA PRO A 69 0.26 4.57 -18.07
C PRO A 69 0.17 5.43 -16.81
N ILE A 70 0.64 4.92 -15.66
CA ILE A 70 0.56 5.63 -14.38
C ILE A 70 1.37 6.93 -14.38
N GLU A 71 2.47 7.00 -15.14
CA GLU A 71 3.30 8.20 -15.30
C GLU A 71 2.63 9.32 -16.10
N LYS A 72 1.53 9.02 -16.82
CA LYS A 72 0.73 10.00 -17.60
C LYS A 72 -0.53 10.45 -16.88
N MET A 73 -0.78 9.95 -15.69
CA MET A 73 -1.96 10.32 -14.91
C MET A 73 -1.89 11.78 -14.47
N SER A 74 -3.03 12.46 -14.56
CA SER A 74 -3.24 13.75 -13.90
C SER A 74 -3.22 13.58 -12.37
N LYS A 75 -3.09 14.70 -11.64
CA LYS A 75 -3.11 14.67 -10.16
C LYS A 75 -4.40 14.03 -9.61
N THR A 76 -5.52 14.29 -10.24
CA THR A 76 -6.82 13.71 -9.84
C THR A 76 -6.82 12.19 -10.04
N GLN A 77 -6.44 11.72 -11.23
CA GLN A 77 -6.35 10.30 -11.55
C GLN A 77 -5.34 9.56 -10.66
N TRP A 78 -4.22 10.21 -10.34
CA TRP A 78 -3.24 9.68 -9.41
C TRP A 78 -3.81 9.50 -7.99
N ASN A 79 -4.55 10.49 -7.49
CA ASN A 79 -5.21 10.41 -6.19
C ASN A 79 -6.28 9.30 -6.15
N GLU A 80 -7.06 9.16 -7.22
CA GLU A 80 -8.04 8.07 -7.36
C GLU A 80 -7.35 6.70 -7.39
N TYR A 81 -6.26 6.57 -8.14
CA TYR A 81 -5.45 5.35 -8.19
C TYR A 81 -4.89 4.98 -6.82
N THR A 82 -4.21 5.90 -6.17
CA THR A 82 -3.59 5.62 -4.85
C THR A 82 -4.62 5.41 -3.75
N GLY A 83 -5.79 6.03 -3.85
CA GLY A 83 -6.91 5.83 -2.92
C GLY A 83 -7.54 4.43 -2.98
N GLN A 84 -7.32 3.69 -4.07
CA GLN A 84 -7.81 2.31 -4.23
C GLN A 84 -6.80 1.25 -3.77
N ILE A 85 -5.58 1.66 -3.36
CA ILE A 85 -4.50 0.74 -3.00
C ILE A 85 -4.20 0.87 -1.52
N SER A 86 -4.27 -0.24 -0.80
CA SER A 86 -3.68 -0.37 0.53
C SER A 86 -2.38 -1.16 0.45
N TYR A 87 -1.35 -0.70 1.12
CA TYR A 87 -0.04 -1.34 1.16
C TYR A 87 0.39 -1.63 2.58
N MET A 88 0.57 -2.90 2.91
CA MET A 88 1.09 -3.32 4.20
C MET A 88 2.61 -3.45 4.13
N PHE A 89 3.33 -2.64 4.90
CA PHE A 89 4.79 -2.74 5.01
C PHE A 89 5.19 -3.96 5.84
N GLN A 90 6.31 -4.55 5.49
CA GLN A 90 6.85 -5.73 6.19
C GLN A 90 7.24 -5.41 7.65
N ASN A 91 7.70 -4.19 7.90
CA ASN A 91 8.03 -3.69 9.23
C ASN A 91 6.94 -2.69 9.62
N ASN A 92 5.94 -3.15 10.36
CA ASN A 92 4.79 -2.39 10.85
C ASN A 92 4.98 -0.87 10.72
N ALA A 93 4.32 -0.25 9.70
CA ALA A 93 4.48 1.17 9.40
C ALA A 93 3.67 2.05 10.35
N LEU A 94 3.62 1.68 11.62
CA LEU A 94 3.02 2.51 12.68
C LEU A 94 4.04 3.55 13.15
N PHE A 95 3.56 4.71 13.50
CA PHE A 95 4.35 5.75 14.15
C PHE A 95 4.52 5.42 15.64
N ASP A 96 5.74 5.12 16.06
CA ASP A 96 6.06 4.72 17.43
C ASP A 96 5.72 5.79 18.48
N SER A 97 5.61 7.05 18.06
CA SER A 97 5.24 8.18 18.90
C SER A 97 3.74 8.41 19.02
N MET A 98 2.93 7.58 18.40
CA MET A 98 1.46 7.66 18.39
C MET A 98 0.86 6.40 18.98
N THR A 99 -0.28 6.52 19.65
CA THR A 99 -1.07 5.40 20.13
C THR A 99 -1.69 4.63 18.96
N VAL A 100 -2.29 3.45 19.23
CA VAL A 100 -3.07 2.69 18.23
C VAL A 100 -4.18 3.57 17.66
N PHE A 101 -4.94 4.26 18.53
CA PHE A 101 -5.99 5.18 18.10
C PHE A 101 -5.45 6.24 17.14
N GLU A 102 -4.37 6.91 17.50
CA GLU A 102 -3.78 7.99 16.70
C GLU A 102 -3.24 7.50 15.36
N ASN A 103 -2.65 6.31 15.32
CA ASN A 103 -2.17 5.68 14.08
C ASN A 103 -3.34 5.39 13.12
N ILE A 104 -4.47 4.88 13.62
CA ILE A 104 -5.66 4.60 12.81
C ILE A 104 -6.37 5.91 12.38
N ALA A 105 -6.39 6.93 13.25
CA ALA A 105 -7.00 8.23 12.96
C ALA A 105 -6.22 9.06 11.94
N LEU A 106 -4.89 8.92 11.91
CA LEU A 106 -4.00 9.76 11.11
C LEU A 106 -4.36 9.81 9.62
N PRO A 107 -4.59 8.69 8.91
CA PRO A 107 -5.01 8.72 7.52
C PRO A 107 -6.31 9.49 7.31
N LEU A 108 -7.31 9.31 8.17
CA LEU A 108 -8.59 10.02 8.08
C LEU A 108 -8.40 11.53 8.24
N ARG A 109 -7.58 11.96 9.21
CA ARG A 109 -7.25 13.37 9.42
C ARG A 109 -6.53 14.00 8.23
N GLN A 110 -5.69 13.25 7.55
CA GLN A 110 -4.88 13.76 6.43
C GLN A 110 -5.60 13.73 5.09
N THR A 111 -6.50 12.78 4.86
CA THR A 111 -7.09 12.54 3.54
C THR A 111 -8.56 12.95 3.42
N THR A 112 -9.20 13.29 4.55
CA THR A 112 -10.62 13.66 4.57
C THR A 112 -10.84 15.03 5.23
N ASN A 113 -12.02 15.61 5.02
CA ASN A 113 -12.47 16.85 5.69
C ASN A 113 -13.47 16.53 6.80
N LEU A 114 -13.39 15.34 7.41
CA LEU A 114 -14.26 14.95 8.51
C LEU A 114 -13.92 15.73 9.77
N ASN A 115 -14.92 16.00 10.61
CA ASN A 115 -14.69 16.54 11.95
C ASN A 115 -14.14 15.46 12.90
N GLU A 116 -13.54 15.87 14.01
CA GLU A 116 -12.89 14.94 14.97
C GLU A 116 -13.89 13.94 15.56
N GLU A 117 -15.12 14.34 15.83
CA GLU A 117 -16.17 13.46 16.37
C GLU A 117 -16.46 12.29 15.41
N THR A 118 -16.62 12.59 14.11
CA THR A 118 -16.84 11.55 13.09
C THR A 118 -15.60 10.68 12.90
N ILE A 119 -14.39 11.24 13.02
CA ILE A 119 -13.14 10.46 12.96
C ILE A 119 -13.08 9.50 14.15
N GLU A 120 -13.33 9.98 15.36
CA GLU A 120 -13.35 9.16 16.57
C GLU A 120 -14.33 8.00 16.45
N GLU A 121 -15.58 8.26 16.04
CA GLU A 121 -16.59 7.22 15.81
C GLU A 121 -16.11 6.14 14.84
N ARG A 122 -15.53 6.54 13.71
CA ARG A 122 -15.01 5.60 12.69
C ARG A 122 -13.82 4.78 13.19
N VAL A 123 -12.92 5.43 13.91
CA VAL A 123 -11.74 4.77 14.48
C VAL A 123 -12.15 3.75 15.53
N LEU A 124 -13.05 4.12 16.46
CA LEU A 124 -13.53 3.22 17.48
C LEU A 124 -14.31 2.02 16.89
N ALA A 125 -15.15 2.25 15.88
CA ALA A 125 -15.83 1.17 15.16
C ALA A 125 -14.83 0.21 14.48
N ARG A 126 -13.71 0.74 13.92
CA ARG A 126 -12.67 -0.09 13.33
C ARG A 126 -11.88 -0.88 14.36
N ILE A 127 -11.56 -0.26 15.50
CA ILE A 127 -10.90 -0.87 16.66
C ILE A 127 -11.72 -2.06 17.19
N GLU A 128 -13.03 -1.89 17.32
CA GLU A 128 -13.94 -2.95 17.74
C GLU A 128 -13.96 -4.12 16.74
N GLN A 129 -14.06 -3.83 15.44
CA GLN A 129 -14.04 -4.86 14.38
C GLN A 129 -12.74 -5.66 14.33
N THR A 130 -11.63 -5.09 14.76
CA THR A 130 -10.30 -5.71 14.75
C THR A 130 -9.88 -6.25 16.11
N GLU A 131 -10.79 -6.24 17.11
CA GLU A 131 -10.54 -6.71 18.48
C GLU A 131 -9.37 -6.01 19.18
N LEU A 132 -9.16 -4.72 18.89
CA LEU A 132 -8.06 -3.91 19.42
C LEU A 132 -8.48 -3.02 20.60
N THR A 133 -9.67 -3.18 21.14
CA THR A 133 -10.25 -2.32 22.19
C THR A 133 -9.37 -2.21 23.46
N GLU A 134 -8.70 -3.31 23.85
CA GLU A 134 -7.86 -3.34 25.05
C GLU A 134 -6.50 -2.63 24.86
N VAL A 135 -6.15 -2.28 23.62
CA VAL A 135 -4.84 -1.70 23.27
C VAL A 135 -4.95 -0.32 22.62
N VAL A 136 -6.13 0.28 22.61
CA VAL A 136 -6.44 1.53 21.91
C VAL A 136 -5.50 2.69 22.28
N ASP A 137 -5.15 2.80 23.57
CA ASP A 137 -4.29 3.84 24.13
C ASP A 137 -2.80 3.44 24.22
N LYS A 138 -2.47 2.21 23.78
CA LYS A 138 -1.08 1.73 23.82
C LYS A 138 -0.27 2.21 22.64
N TYR A 139 1.03 2.33 22.84
CA TYR A 139 2.00 2.61 21.80
C TYR A 139 2.44 1.32 21.09
N PRO A 140 2.89 1.38 19.82
CA PRO A 140 3.37 0.22 19.06
C PRO A 140 4.42 -0.62 19.80
N SER A 141 5.31 0.03 20.58
CA SER A 141 6.34 -0.65 21.38
C SER A 141 5.79 -1.56 22.48
N GLU A 142 4.53 -1.39 22.86
CA GLU A 142 3.85 -2.16 23.90
C GLU A 142 3.02 -3.33 23.32
N LEU A 143 3.04 -3.48 21.99
CA LEU A 143 2.22 -4.44 21.27
C LEU A 143 3.04 -5.62 20.75
N SER A 144 2.40 -6.78 20.60
CA SER A 144 2.97 -7.88 19.83
C SER A 144 2.94 -7.59 18.32
N GLU A 145 3.82 -8.25 17.55
CA GLU A 145 3.89 -8.04 16.09
C GLU A 145 2.54 -8.33 15.39
N GLY A 146 1.77 -9.31 15.88
CA GLY A 146 0.45 -9.63 15.34
C GLY A 146 -0.56 -8.51 15.55
N VAL A 147 -0.60 -7.92 16.74
CA VAL A 147 -1.48 -6.80 17.10
C VAL A 147 -1.11 -5.54 16.29
N CYS A 148 0.18 -5.27 16.11
CA CYS A 148 0.62 -4.16 15.26
C CYS A 148 0.11 -4.29 13.82
N LYS A 149 0.06 -5.50 13.25
CA LYS A 149 -0.47 -5.73 11.90
C LYS A 149 -1.98 -5.48 11.81
N SER A 150 -2.73 -5.80 12.86
CA SER A 150 -4.17 -5.55 12.92
C SER A 150 -4.52 -4.06 13.08
N ALA A 151 -3.58 -3.25 13.61
CA ALA A 151 -3.74 -1.81 13.79
C ALA A 151 -3.41 -1.00 12.52
N LEU A 152 -2.99 -1.63 11.43
CA LEU A 152 -2.75 -0.94 10.16
C LEU A 152 -4.08 -0.59 9.50
N PRO A 153 -4.19 0.63 8.93
CA PRO A 153 -5.41 1.13 8.29
C PRO A 153 -5.76 0.42 6.98
#